data_107ac458e7161454f389a2b3b99e379e
#
_entry.id   107ac458e7161454f389a2b3b99e379e
#
_cell.length_a   1.000
_cell.length_b   1.000
_cell.length_c   1.000
_cell.angle_alpha   90.00
_cell.angle_beta   90.00
_cell.angle_gamma   90.00
#
_symmetry.space_group_name_H-M   'P 1'
#
loop_
_entity.id
_entity.type
_entity.pdbx_description
1 polymer ?
#
loop_
_entity_poly.entity_id
_entity_poly.type
_entity_poly.pdbx_seq_one_letter_code
_entity_poly.pdbx_strand_id
1 'polypeptide(L)'
;MSFAYNKMINVIGDIMAQYKIAVDAGHGGSDYGATYNGRAEKDDNLKLALALGDILEKNGIDVVYTRTTDEYETPFKKATDANDAKADYFVSIHRNSSPTPNQYTGVETLVYNNSGIKSQMAANINSELEKAGFKNLGITERPNLVVLKRTKMPAVLVEAGFINNDKDNETFDKNFNQIANGIADGILKTLGITPKNDTSTRAASSEVPTVKSDSAENTEIMPTNQNKKHSLPSMPACGCDDDMTPEPLYRVQVGAYRNKDNADRMLNSLLVEGFPAFIIYEDDYYKVQVGAFRQLSNAIKMEQKLRKFRYSTYIVYS
;
A
#
# COMPACT_ATOMS: atom_id res chain seq x y z
N MET A 1 -24.78 -2.52 -47.20
CA MET A 1 -24.52 -1.49 -46.16
C MET A 1 -24.37 -2.08 -44.73
N SER A 2 -24.90 -3.24 -44.43
CA SER A 2 -24.83 -3.86 -43.06
C SER A 2 -23.43 -4.36 -42.63
N PHE A 3 -22.64 -4.90 -43.58
CA PHE A 3 -21.33 -5.48 -43.24
C PHE A 3 -20.25 -4.47 -42.90
N ALA A 4 -20.28 -3.28 -43.52
CA ALA A 4 -19.33 -2.19 -43.27
C ALA A 4 -19.64 -1.49 -41.95
N TYR A 5 -20.92 -1.37 -41.57
CA TYR A 5 -21.38 -0.75 -40.35
C TYR A 5 -21.02 -1.61 -39.11
N ASN A 6 -21.22 -2.92 -39.20
CA ASN A 6 -20.80 -3.84 -38.13
C ASN A 6 -19.28 -3.92 -37.97
N LYS A 7 -18.50 -3.80 -39.05
CA LYS A 7 -17.04 -3.75 -39.01
C LYS A 7 -16.54 -2.44 -38.42
N MET A 8 -17.26 -1.33 -38.62
CA MET A 8 -16.95 -0.02 -38.06
C MET A 8 -17.30 0.06 -36.56
N ILE A 9 -18.38 -0.59 -36.10
CA ILE A 9 -18.74 -0.69 -34.71
C ILE A 9 -17.70 -1.55 -33.94
N ASN A 10 -17.23 -2.66 -34.55
CA ASN A 10 -16.18 -3.48 -33.94
C ASN A 10 -14.82 -2.75 -33.83
N VAL A 11 -14.50 -1.88 -34.84
CA VAL A 11 -13.25 -1.08 -34.81
C VAL A 11 -13.35 0.10 -33.84
N ILE A 12 -14.55 0.65 -33.60
CA ILE A 12 -14.74 1.71 -32.57
C ILE A 12 -14.87 1.12 -31.20
N GLY A 13 -15.39 -0.11 -31.05
CA GLY A 13 -15.41 -0.84 -29.76
C GLY A 13 -14.03 -1.22 -29.22
N ASP A 14 -13.02 -1.34 -30.10
CA ASP A 14 -11.62 -1.62 -29.71
C ASP A 14 -10.83 -0.39 -29.24
N ILE A 15 -11.42 0.83 -29.28
CA ILE A 15 -10.69 2.09 -29.01
C ILE A 15 -11.01 2.68 -27.62
N MET A 16 -12.12 2.27 -27.01
CA MET A 16 -12.50 2.79 -25.68
C MET A 16 -12.36 1.69 -24.64
N ALA A 17 -11.54 1.93 -23.63
CA ALA A 17 -11.47 1.05 -22.45
C ALA A 17 -12.88 0.92 -21.86
N GLN A 18 -13.37 -0.31 -21.74
CA GLN A 18 -14.70 -0.60 -21.22
C GLN A 18 -14.80 -0.28 -19.73
N TYR A 19 -13.70 -0.42 -19.00
CA TYR A 19 -13.59 -0.19 -17.56
C TYR A 19 -12.32 0.57 -17.22
N LYS A 20 -12.39 1.35 -16.14
CA LYS A 20 -11.27 2.01 -15.51
C LYS A 20 -11.03 1.39 -14.12
N ILE A 21 -9.82 0.92 -13.87
CA ILE A 21 -9.45 0.29 -12.59
C ILE A 21 -8.36 1.11 -11.92
N ALA A 22 -8.60 1.51 -10.68
CA ALA A 22 -7.54 2.06 -9.82
C ALA A 22 -6.78 0.91 -9.17
N VAL A 23 -5.50 0.79 -9.51
CA VAL A 23 -4.56 -0.17 -8.92
C VAL A 23 -3.73 0.56 -7.85
N ASP A 24 -3.88 0.10 -6.62
CA ASP A 24 -3.18 0.65 -5.47
C ASP A 24 -2.05 -0.27 -5.02
N ALA A 25 -0.83 0.26 -5.00
CA ALA A 25 0.29 -0.39 -4.33
C ALA A 25 0.30 0.03 -2.86
N GLY A 26 -0.02 -0.90 -1.95
CA GLY A 26 -0.05 -0.65 -0.51
C GLY A 26 1.26 -0.09 0.02
N HIS A 27 1.19 0.75 1.07
CA HIS A 27 2.35 1.41 1.68
C HIS A 27 3.14 2.31 0.71
N GLY A 28 4.41 2.65 1.02
CA GLY A 28 5.31 3.44 0.18
C GLY A 28 6.13 4.47 0.96
N GLY A 29 7.28 4.87 0.43
CA GLY A 29 8.16 5.86 1.03
C GLY A 29 8.57 5.49 2.46
N SER A 30 8.20 6.34 3.41
CA SER A 30 8.47 6.12 4.85
C SER A 30 7.62 5.03 5.51
N ASP A 31 6.53 4.59 4.88
CA ASP A 31 5.72 3.46 5.34
C ASP A 31 6.18 2.18 4.64
N TYR A 32 6.94 1.37 5.35
CA TYR A 32 7.49 0.11 4.82
C TYR A 32 6.46 -1.02 4.76
N GLY A 33 5.31 -0.88 5.44
CA GLY A 33 4.43 -2.00 5.72
C GLY A 33 5.09 -3.02 6.63
N ALA A 34 4.70 -4.27 6.52
CA ALA A 34 5.37 -5.35 7.23
C ALA A 34 6.78 -5.60 6.65
N THR A 35 7.71 -5.99 7.53
CA THR A 35 9.10 -6.29 7.14
C THR A 35 9.53 -7.65 7.65
N TYR A 36 10.33 -8.37 6.87
CA TYR A 36 10.86 -9.67 7.25
C TYR A 36 12.17 -9.97 6.52
N ASN A 37 13.24 -10.26 7.27
CA ASN A 37 14.57 -10.61 6.73
C ASN A 37 15.07 -9.62 5.64
N GLY A 38 14.89 -8.31 5.87
CA GLY A 38 15.31 -7.26 4.93
C GLY A 38 14.34 -7.00 3.77
N ARG A 39 13.27 -7.80 3.63
CA ARG A 39 12.18 -7.58 2.66
C ARG A 39 11.18 -6.58 3.23
N ALA A 40 10.70 -5.65 2.43
CA ALA A 40 9.67 -4.71 2.81
C ALA A 40 8.41 -4.92 1.95
N GLU A 41 7.25 -4.88 2.59
CA GLU A 41 5.97 -5.07 1.94
C GLU A 41 5.72 -4.04 0.83
N LYS A 42 6.10 -2.78 1.05
CA LYS A 42 5.94 -1.70 0.05
C LYS A 42 6.58 -1.99 -1.29
N ASP A 43 7.71 -2.71 -1.29
CA ASP A 43 8.49 -3.01 -2.50
C ASP A 43 7.81 -4.14 -3.30
N ASP A 44 7.37 -5.20 -2.62
CA ASP A 44 6.60 -6.27 -3.22
C ASP A 44 5.28 -5.76 -3.80
N ASN A 45 4.58 -4.92 -3.03
CA ASN A 45 3.30 -4.34 -3.44
C ASN A 45 3.45 -3.47 -4.69
N LEU A 46 4.49 -2.62 -4.75
CA LEU A 46 4.75 -1.78 -5.93
C LEU A 46 5.03 -2.64 -7.16
N LYS A 47 5.94 -3.62 -7.02
CA LYS A 47 6.31 -4.50 -8.11
C LYS A 47 5.11 -5.27 -8.66
N LEU A 48 4.27 -5.81 -7.77
CA LEU A 48 3.10 -6.59 -8.17
C LEU A 48 1.99 -5.70 -8.75
N ALA A 49 1.75 -4.53 -8.20
CA ALA A 49 0.76 -3.57 -8.70
C ALA A 49 1.09 -3.09 -10.12
N LEU A 50 2.36 -2.78 -10.40
CA LEU A 50 2.80 -2.38 -11.74
C LEU A 50 2.64 -3.52 -12.75
N ALA A 51 3.04 -4.75 -12.38
CA ALA A 51 2.88 -5.92 -13.23
C ALA A 51 1.38 -6.23 -13.51
N LEU A 52 0.54 -6.09 -12.49
CA LEU A 52 -0.92 -6.24 -12.65
C LEU A 52 -1.48 -5.20 -13.62
N GLY A 53 -1.12 -3.94 -13.46
CA GLY A 53 -1.61 -2.87 -14.33
C GLY A 53 -1.21 -3.08 -15.78
N ASP A 54 0.05 -3.43 -16.04
CA ASP A 54 0.52 -3.76 -17.40
C ASP A 54 -0.31 -4.87 -18.06
N ILE A 55 -0.71 -5.88 -17.30
CA ILE A 55 -1.55 -6.97 -17.82
C ILE A 55 -2.97 -6.48 -18.10
N LEU A 56 -3.54 -5.66 -17.20
CA LEU A 56 -4.88 -5.10 -17.38
C LEU A 56 -4.94 -4.17 -18.59
N GLU A 57 -3.94 -3.30 -18.79
CA GLU A 57 -3.85 -2.38 -19.95
C GLU A 57 -3.77 -3.17 -21.27
N LYS A 58 -2.98 -4.24 -21.34
CA LYS A 58 -2.90 -5.14 -22.49
C LYS A 58 -4.26 -5.77 -22.81
N ASN A 59 -5.11 -5.94 -21.81
CA ASN A 59 -6.47 -6.46 -21.96
C ASN A 59 -7.53 -5.39 -22.22
N GLY A 60 -7.13 -4.12 -22.45
CA GLY A 60 -8.02 -3.03 -22.80
C GLY A 60 -8.70 -2.36 -21.60
N ILE A 61 -8.14 -2.49 -20.41
CA ILE A 61 -8.55 -1.78 -19.19
C ILE A 61 -7.80 -0.46 -19.11
N ASP A 62 -8.49 0.64 -18.78
CA ASP A 62 -7.85 1.91 -18.41
C ASP A 62 -7.37 1.82 -16.95
N VAL A 63 -6.06 1.93 -16.72
CA VAL A 63 -5.46 1.77 -15.39
C VAL A 63 -5.00 3.10 -14.83
N VAL A 64 -5.39 3.37 -13.58
CA VAL A 64 -4.92 4.50 -12.79
C VAL A 64 -4.19 3.96 -11.57
N TYR A 65 -2.95 4.37 -11.38
CA TYR A 65 -2.17 3.96 -10.22
C TYR A 65 -2.25 5.00 -9.10
N THR A 66 -2.31 4.55 -7.86
CA THR A 66 -2.16 5.45 -6.70
C THR A 66 -0.71 5.92 -6.56
N ARG A 67 0.25 5.04 -6.86
CA ARG A 67 1.68 5.36 -6.98
C ARG A 67 2.36 4.44 -7.98
N THR A 68 3.40 4.95 -8.64
CA THR A 68 4.27 4.18 -9.56
C THR A 68 5.74 4.18 -9.11
N THR A 69 6.04 4.87 -8.01
CA THR A 69 7.36 5.00 -7.40
C THR A 69 7.29 4.72 -5.90
N ASP A 70 8.44 4.70 -5.21
CA ASP A 70 8.49 4.52 -3.75
C ASP A 70 8.18 5.83 -3.03
N GLU A 71 6.93 6.26 -3.12
CA GLU A 71 6.40 7.46 -2.46
C GLU A 71 5.35 7.09 -1.40
N TYR A 72 5.31 7.89 -0.33
CA TYR A 72 4.28 7.74 0.70
C TYR A 72 3.03 8.49 0.32
N GLU A 73 1.92 7.77 0.26
CA GLU A 73 0.59 8.35 0.18
C GLU A 73 -0.32 7.79 1.27
N THR A 74 -1.10 8.67 1.88
CA THR A 74 -2.05 8.24 2.91
C THR A 74 -3.15 7.37 2.30
N PRO A 75 -3.68 6.37 3.02
CA PRO A 75 -4.82 5.58 2.55
C PRO A 75 -6.03 6.41 2.15
N PHE A 76 -6.22 7.59 2.78
CA PHE A 76 -7.27 8.53 2.42
C PHE A 76 -7.01 9.18 1.05
N LYS A 77 -5.76 9.59 0.78
CA LYS A 77 -5.39 10.17 -0.52
C LYS A 77 -5.58 9.14 -1.63
N LYS A 78 -5.09 7.91 -1.46
CA LYS A 78 -5.26 6.81 -2.41
C LYS A 78 -6.73 6.56 -2.77
N ALA A 79 -7.63 6.53 -1.77
CA ALA A 79 -9.06 6.41 -2.01
C ALA A 79 -9.65 7.66 -2.72
N THR A 80 -9.16 8.86 -2.39
CA THR A 80 -9.61 10.11 -3.02
C THR A 80 -9.19 10.16 -4.48
N ASP A 81 -7.93 9.83 -4.78
CA ASP A 81 -7.40 9.83 -6.15
C ASP A 81 -8.18 8.84 -7.05
N ALA A 82 -8.49 7.65 -6.55
CA ALA A 82 -9.33 6.68 -7.25
C ALA A 82 -10.75 7.20 -7.51
N ASN A 83 -11.35 7.90 -6.52
CA ASN A 83 -12.67 8.52 -6.65
C ASN A 83 -12.67 9.66 -7.68
N ASP A 84 -11.64 10.50 -7.68
CA ASP A 84 -11.50 11.65 -8.57
C ASP A 84 -11.19 11.21 -10.01
N ALA A 85 -10.44 10.13 -10.16
CA ALA A 85 -10.22 9.46 -11.44
C ALA A 85 -11.49 8.80 -12.00
N LYS A 86 -12.57 8.71 -11.20
CA LYS A 86 -13.82 8.02 -11.55
C LYS A 86 -13.57 6.57 -11.97
N ALA A 87 -12.73 5.87 -11.21
CA ALA A 87 -12.51 4.47 -11.46
C ALA A 87 -13.79 3.65 -11.21
N ASP A 88 -14.00 2.61 -12.00
CA ASP A 88 -15.12 1.69 -11.85
C ASP A 88 -14.88 0.64 -10.78
N TYR A 89 -13.59 0.31 -10.54
CA TYR A 89 -13.15 -0.63 -9.53
C TYR A 89 -11.84 -0.15 -8.88
N PHE A 90 -11.62 -0.61 -7.65
CA PHE A 90 -10.39 -0.35 -6.90
C PHE A 90 -9.78 -1.67 -6.44
N VAL A 91 -8.51 -1.89 -6.76
CA VAL A 91 -7.75 -3.09 -6.39
C VAL A 91 -6.47 -2.68 -5.67
N SER A 92 -6.41 -2.95 -4.38
CA SER A 92 -5.22 -2.69 -3.55
C SER A 92 -4.40 -3.97 -3.40
N ILE A 93 -3.09 -3.86 -3.53
CA ILE A 93 -2.14 -4.96 -3.43
C ILE A 93 -1.33 -4.83 -2.14
N HIS A 94 -1.34 -5.90 -1.36
CA HIS A 94 -0.68 -6.04 -0.07
C HIS A 94 -0.03 -7.42 0.11
N ARG A 95 0.79 -7.55 1.15
CA ARG A 95 1.32 -8.80 1.68
C ARG A 95 0.94 -8.90 3.15
N ASN A 96 0.25 -9.98 3.52
CA ASN A 96 -0.17 -10.21 4.89
C ASN A 96 1.03 -10.42 5.83
N SER A 97 0.80 -10.29 7.14
CA SER A 97 1.81 -10.59 8.16
C SER A 97 1.17 -11.24 9.39
N SER A 98 1.79 -12.29 9.90
CA SER A 98 1.38 -12.95 11.13
C SER A 98 2.16 -12.43 12.35
N PRO A 99 1.61 -12.56 13.58
CA PRO A 99 2.30 -12.13 14.80
C PRO A 99 3.66 -12.80 15.01
N THR A 100 3.79 -14.05 14.59
CA THR A 100 5.02 -14.84 14.64
C THR A 100 5.40 -15.31 13.25
N PRO A 101 6.69 -15.25 12.83
CA PRO A 101 7.14 -15.77 11.55
C PRO A 101 6.70 -17.21 11.33
N ASN A 102 6.32 -17.52 10.08
CA ASN A 102 5.87 -18.84 9.64
C ASN A 102 4.61 -19.40 10.32
N GLN A 103 3.87 -18.56 11.07
CA GLN A 103 2.66 -19.00 11.78
C GLN A 103 1.48 -19.22 10.84
N TYR A 104 1.28 -18.32 9.89
CA TYR A 104 0.20 -18.39 8.89
C TYR A 104 0.79 -18.38 7.47
N THR A 105 0.04 -18.93 6.52
CA THR A 105 0.41 -19.04 5.11
C THR A 105 -0.85 -18.94 4.25
N GLY A 106 -0.72 -18.37 3.05
CA GLY A 106 -1.78 -18.33 2.05
C GLY A 106 -2.22 -16.92 1.68
N VAL A 107 -3.22 -16.85 0.83
CA VAL A 107 -3.79 -15.61 0.29
C VAL A 107 -5.21 -15.40 0.79
N GLU A 108 -5.58 -14.16 1.02
CA GLU A 108 -6.95 -13.75 1.28
C GLU A 108 -7.25 -12.43 0.55
N THR A 109 -8.53 -12.19 0.28
CA THR A 109 -8.95 -10.88 -0.24
C THR A 109 -9.91 -10.22 0.72
N LEU A 110 -9.58 -8.98 1.09
CA LEU A 110 -10.34 -8.18 2.04
C LEU A 110 -11.35 -7.32 1.29
N VAL A 111 -12.55 -7.20 1.84
CA VAL A 111 -13.64 -6.40 1.29
C VAL A 111 -14.31 -5.57 2.40
N TYR A 112 -14.98 -4.47 2.05
CA TYR A 112 -15.76 -3.69 3.00
C TYR A 112 -16.87 -4.53 3.65
N ASN A 113 -17.64 -5.24 2.81
CA ASN A 113 -18.60 -6.27 3.20
C ASN A 113 -18.61 -7.35 2.12
N ASN A 114 -18.91 -8.58 2.50
CA ASN A 114 -18.89 -9.73 1.60
C ASN A 114 -20.18 -9.83 0.79
N SER A 115 -20.36 -8.95 -0.20
CA SER A 115 -21.55 -8.91 -1.05
C SER A 115 -21.29 -8.32 -2.43
N GLY A 116 -22.09 -8.72 -3.43
CA GLY A 116 -22.10 -8.16 -4.78
C GLY A 116 -20.83 -8.46 -5.58
N ILE A 117 -20.55 -7.62 -6.57
CA ILE A 117 -19.47 -7.82 -7.55
C ILE A 117 -18.07 -7.90 -6.92
N LYS A 118 -17.82 -7.14 -5.84
CA LYS A 118 -16.52 -7.18 -5.15
C LYS A 118 -16.23 -8.53 -4.50
N SER A 119 -17.27 -9.21 -3.97
CA SER A 119 -17.11 -10.56 -3.41
C SER A 119 -16.85 -11.58 -4.50
N GLN A 120 -17.51 -11.45 -5.64
CA GLN A 120 -17.25 -12.28 -6.81
C GLN A 120 -15.82 -12.07 -7.33
N MET A 121 -15.35 -10.80 -7.40
CA MET A 121 -13.98 -10.45 -7.78
C MET A 121 -12.97 -11.06 -6.81
N ALA A 122 -13.18 -10.91 -5.50
CA ALA A 122 -12.34 -11.48 -4.45
C ALA A 122 -12.26 -13.02 -4.55
N ALA A 123 -13.39 -13.70 -4.75
CA ALA A 123 -13.42 -15.15 -4.92
C ALA A 123 -12.67 -15.61 -6.18
N ASN A 124 -12.85 -14.91 -7.31
CA ASN A 124 -12.16 -15.24 -8.55
C ASN A 124 -10.64 -15.01 -8.41
N ILE A 125 -10.19 -13.90 -7.82
CA ILE A 125 -8.78 -13.62 -7.57
C ILE A 125 -8.17 -14.71 -6.68
N ASN A 126 -8.79 -15.01 -5.54
CA ASN A 126 -8.28 -16.05 -4.64
C ASN A 126 -8.17 -17.41 -5.30
N SER A 127 -9.14 -17.77 -6.14
CA SER A 127 -9.11 -19.04 -6.91
C SER A 127 -7.95 -19.11 -7.89
N GLU A 128 -7.59 -18.01 -8.53
CA GLU A 128 -6.44 -17.96 -9.45
C GLU A 128 -5.11 -17.97 -8.66
N LEU A 129 -5.04 -17.29 -7.51
CA LEU A 129 -3.87 -17.33 -6.65
C LEU A 129 -3.63 -18.71 -6.01
N GLU A 130 -4.69 -19.46 -5.75
CA GLU A 130 -4.59 -20.87 -5.34
C GLU A 130 -3.90 -21.72 -6.42
N LYS A 131 -4.20 -21.52 -7.69
CA LYS A 131 -3.51 -22.18 -8.82
C LYS A 131 -2.04 -21.75 -8.92
N ALA A 132 -1.69 -20.55 -8.45
CA ALA A 132 -0.32 -20.09 -8.37
C ALA A 132 0.47 -20.69 -7.19
N GLY A 133 -0.14 -21.56 -6.39
CA GLY A 133 0.50 -22.35 -5.34
C GLY A 133 0.25 -21.88 -3.91
N PHE A 134 -0.60 -20.88 -3.71
CA PHE A 134 -0.97 -20.45 -2.36
C PHE A 134 -2.14 -21.24 -1.79
N LYS A 135 -2.20 -21.28 -0.45
CA LYS A 135 -3.43 -21.71 0.24
C LYS A 135 -4.45 -20.58 0.18
N ASN A 136 -5.67 -20.90 -0.27
CA ASN A 136 -6.77 -19.95 -0.28
C ASN A 136 -7.42 -19.87 1.12
N LEU A 137 -7.35 -18.70 1.75
CA LEU A 137 -7.92 -18.42 3.07
C LEU A 137 -9.33 -17.82 2.98
N GLY A 138 -9.80 -17.50 1.76
CA GLY A 138 -11.13 -16.96 1.53
C GLY A 138 -11.19 -15.44 1.53
N ILE A 139 -12.38 -14.91 1.86
CA ILE A 139 -12.70 -13.49 1.84
C ILE A 139 -12.97 -13.03 3.27
N THR A 140 -12.34 -11.92 3.66
CA THR A 140 -12.50 -11.35 5.01
C THR A 140 -13.09 -9.94 4.93
N GLU A 141 -14.11 -9.68 5.74
CA GLU A 141 -14.67 -8.33 5.86
C GLU A 141 -13.78 -7.42 6.71
N ARG A 142 -13.47 -6.24 6.17
CA ARG A 142 -12.67 -5.20 6.83
C ARG A 142 -13.31 -3.82 6.65
N PRO A 143 -14.47 -3.56 7.26
CA PRO A 143 -15.22 -2.31 7.05
C PRO A 143 -14.51 -1.07 7.59
N ASN A 144 -13.45 -1.23 8.36
CA ASN A 144 -12.68 -0.13 8.94
C ASN A 144 -11.46 0.26 8.11
N LEU A 145 -11.04 -0.54 7.11
CA LEU A 145 -9.94 -0.16 6.23
C LEU A 145 -10.33 1.05 5.38
N VAL A 146 -9.49 2.10 5.44
CA VAL A 146 -9.80 3.39 4.81
C VAL A 146 -10.01 3.24 3.31
N VAL A 147 -9.12 2.51 2.63
CA VAL A 147 -9.21 2.31 1.17
C VAL A 147 -10.46 1.54 0.75
N LEU A 148 -10.96 0.62 1.59
CA LEU A 148 -12.21 -0.11 1.32
C LEU A 148 -13.46 0.69 1.71
N LYS A 149 -13.34 1.60 2.68
CA LYS A 149 -14.46 2.38 3.23
C LYS A 149 -14.70 3.68 2.47
N ARG A 150 -13.63 4.31 1.95
CA ARG A 150 -13.67 5.66 1.37
C ARG A 150 -13.74 5.67 -0.16
N THR A 151 -13.42 4.57 -0.79
CA THR A 151 -13.68 4.37 -2.22
C THR A 151 -15.19 4.30 -2.49
N LYS A 152 -15.64 4.92 -3.57
CA LYS A 152 -17.06 5.01 -3.97
C LYS A 152 -17.47 3.86 -4.88
N MET A 153 -16.49 3.18 -5.46
CA MET A 153 -16.66 2.04 -6.34
C MET A 153 -16.46 0.72 -5.59
N PRO A 154 -16.83 -0.44 -6.15
CA PRO A 154 -16.45 -1.74 -5.61
C PRO A 154 -14.94 -1.86 -5.45
N ALA A 155 -14.51 -2.23 -4.23
CA ALA A 155 -13.11 -2.25 -3.83
C ALA A 155 -12.73 -3.59 -3.21
N VAL A 156 -11.55 -4.09 -3.55
CA VAL A 156 -10.92 -5.28 -2.97
C VAL A 156 -9.47 -4.94 -2.57
N LEU A 157 -9.00 -5.59 -1.50
CA LEU A 157 -7.61 -5.57 -1.09
C LEU A 157 -7.08 -7.00 -1.07
N VAL A 158 -6.09 -7.27 -1.90
CA VAL A 158 -5.52 -8.60 -2.10
C VAL A 158 -4.28 -8.75 -1.21
N GLU A 159 -4.32 -9.70 -0.30
CA GLU A 159 -3.17 -10.12 0.52
C GLU A 159 -2.48 -11.29 -0.19
N ALA A 160 -1.42 -10.98 -0.96
CA ALA A 160 -0.71 -11.93 -1.83
C ALA A 160 0.34 -12.74 -1.05
N GLY A 161 -0.10 -13.52 -0.07
CA GLY A 161 0.74 -14.33 0.81
C GLY A 161 1.29 -13.55 2.02
N PHE A 162 1.79 -14.28 3.01
CA PHE A 162 2.39 -13.69 4.21
C PHE A 162 3.86 -13.36 3.97
N ILE A 163 4.22 -12.07 4.13
CA ILE A 163 5.60 -11.61 3.92
C ILE A 163 6.58 -12.21 4.94
N ASN A 164 6.08 -12.56 6.13
CA ASN A 164 6.88 -13.22 7.16
C ASN A 164 6.70 -14.74 7.21
N ASN A 165 6.37 -15.34 6.05
CA ASN A 165 6.35 -16.79 5.84
C ASN A 165 7.30 -17.17 4.70
N ASP A 166 8.29 -18.03 5.00
CA ASP A 166 9.35 -18.40 4.06
C ASP A 166 8.79 -19.11 2.81
N LYS A 167 7.80 -19.99 2.99
CA LYS A 167 7.15 -20.71 1.88
C LYS A 167 6.35 -19.75 0.99
N ASP A 168 5.61 -18.80 1.58
CA ASP A 168 4.87 -17.82 0.80
C ASP A 168 5.80 -16.88 0.04
N ASN A 169 6.96 -16.53 0.62
CA ASN A 169 7.98 -15.75 -0.06
C ASN A 169 8.62 -16.54 -1.22
N GLU A 170 8.93 -17.83 -1.01
CA GLU A 170 9.43 -18.70 -2.07
C GLU A 170 8.42 -18.81 -3.23
N THR A 171 7.13 -19.01 -2.91
CA THR A 171 6.05 -19.05 -3.91
C THR A 171 5.90 -17.72 -4.63
N PHE A 172 5.94 -16.59 -3.91
CA PHE A 172 5.84 -15.26 -4.47
C PHE A 172 6.97 -14.99 -5.47
N ASP A 173 8.20 -15.33 -5.11
CA ASP A 173 9.37 -15.06 -5.96
C ASP A 173 9.41 -15.98 -7.19
N LYS A 174 9.16 -17.29 -7.01
CA LYS A 174 9.16 -18.27 -8.11
C LYS A 174 8.02 -18.08 -9.10
N ASN A 175 6.84 -17.72 -8.60
CA ASN A 175 5.60 -17.68 -9.38
C ASN A 175 5.08 -16.26 -9.60
N PHE A 176 5.96 -15.24 -9.49
CA PHE A 176 5.58 -13.83 -9.55
C PHE A 176 4.68 -13.49 -10.75
N ASN A 177 5.09 -13.89 -11.95
CA ASN A 177 4.29 -13.63 -13.16
C ASN A 177 2.95 -14.37 -13.15
N GLN A 178 2.91 -15.58 -12.60
CA GLN A 178 1.67 -16.35 -12.46
C GLN A 178 0.72 -15.68 -11.44
N ILE A 179 1.27 -15.10 -10.38
CA ILE A 179 0.51 -14.35 -9.37
C ILE A 179 -0.10 -13.09 -10.01
N ALA A 180 0.70 -12.28 -10.72
CA ALA A 180 0.22 -11.10 -11.40
C ALA A 180 -0.87 -11.42 -12.44
N ASN A 181 -0.64 -12.45 -13.27
CA ASN A 181 -1.64 -12.94 -14.23
C ASN A 181 -2.89 -13.48 -13.51
N GLY A 182 -2.73 -14.21 -12.41
CA GLY A 182 -3.86 -14.76 -11.65
C GLY A 182 -4.77 -13.66 -11.08
N ILE A 183 -4.20 -12.58 -10.53
CA ILE A 183 -5.00 -11.44 -10.08
C ILE A 183 -5.74 -10.81 -11.27
N ALA A 184 -5.05 -10.58 -12.39
CA ALA A 184 -5.65 -10.02 -13.60
C ALA A 184 -6.77 -10.93 -14.14
N ASP A 185 -6.53 -12.24 -14.24
CA ASP A 185 -7.52 -13.22 -14.73
C ASP A 185 -8.76 -13.25 -13.84
N GLY A 186 -8.60 -13.16 -12.51
CA GLY A 186 -9.71 -13.06 -11.56
C GLY A 186 -10.56 -11.82 -11.76
N ILE A 187 -9.90 -10.68 -12.03
CA ILE A 187 -10.56 -9.40 -12.35
C ILE A 187 -11.29 -9.52 -13.69
N LEU A 188 -10.58 -9.90 -14.77
CA LEU A 188 -11.15 -9.99 -16.13
C LEU A 188 -12.33 -10.95 -16.18
N LYS A 189 -12.22 -12.10 -15.52
CA LYS A 189 -13.32 -13.07 -15.38
C LYS A 189 -14.55 -12.45 -14.72
N THR A 190 -14.34 -11.64 -13.69
CA THR A 190 -15.43 -10.93 -12.99
C THR A 190 -16.12 -9.91 -13.89
N LEU A 191 -15.37 -9.27 -14.76
CA LEU A 191 -15.86 -8.26 -15.73
C LEU A 191 -16.42 -8.88 -17.00
N GLY A 192 -16.36 -10.20 -17.17
CA GLY A 192 -16.81 -10.90 -18.39
C GLY A 192 -15.91 -10.66 -19.59
N ILE A 193 -14.64 -10.29 -19.36
CA ILE A 193 -13.63 -10.04 -20.40
C ILE A 193 -12.81 -11.31 -20.60
N THR A 194 -12.72 -11.76 -21.87
CA THR A 194 -11.84 -12.88 -22.21
C THR A 194 -10.40 -12.38 -22.29
N PRO A 195 -9.45 -12.97 -21.52
CA PRO A 195 -8.06 -12.56 -21.57
C PRO A 195 -7.49 -12.69 -23.00
N LYS A 196 -6.80 -11.64 -23.46
CA LYS A 196 -6.02 -11.73 -24.70
C LYS A 196 -4.84 -12.63 -24.44
N ASN A 197 -4.81 -13.83 -25.05
CA ASN A 197 -3.73 -14.80 -24.89
C ASN A 197 -2.45 -14.25 -25.54
N ASP A 198 -1.57 -13.69 -24.74
CA ASP A 198 -0.17 -13.51 -25.11
C ASP A 198 0.54 -14.85 -24.85
N THR A 199 0.65 -15.68 -25.90
CA THR A 199 1.28 -17.01 -25.84
C THR A 199 2.77 -16.95 -25.50
N SER A 200 3.38 -15.75 -25.43
CA SER A 200 4.81 -15.56 -25.19
C SER A 200 5.22 -15.55 -23.71
N THR A 201 4.30 -15.32 -22.77
CA THR A 201 4.62 -15.19 -21.34
C THR A 201 4.18 -16.38 -20.48
N ARG A 202 3.39 -17.30 -21.02
CA ARG A 202 2.96 -18.50 -20.28
C ARG A 202 3.99 -19.64 -20.24
N ALA A 203 5.07 -19.59 -21.05
CA ALA A 203 6.06 -20.66 -21.20
C ALA A 203 7.48 -20.31 -20.69
N ALA A 204 7.71 -19.16 -20.11
CA ALA A 204 9.00 -18.80 -19.53
C ALA A 204 9.01 -19.03 -18.01
N SER A 205 8.99 -20.29 -17.60
CA SER A 205 9.57 -20.71 -16.33
C SER A 205 11.10 -20.63 -16.46
N SER A 206 11.75 -19.97 -15.50
CA SER A 206 13.19 -19.99 -15.25
C SER A 206 14.10 -19.29 -16.28
N GLU A 207 14.20 -17.98 -16.22
CA GLU A 207 15.49 -17.30 -16.35
C GLU A 207 15.38 -15.92 -15.67
N VAL A 208 15.93 -15.85 -14.47
CA VAL A 208 16.23 -14.58 -13.79
C VAL A 208 17.35 -13.91 -14.60
N PRO A 209 17.22 -12.65 -15.01
CA PRO A 209 18.37 -11.93 -15.57
C PRO A 209 19.40 -11.75 -14.46
N THR A 210 20.46 -12.55 -14.49
CA THR A 210 21.68 -12.30 -13.72
C THR A 210 22.29 -11.02 -14.24
N VAL A 211 22.19 -9.96 -13.47
CA VAL A 211 23.04 -8.79 -13.65
C VAL A 211 24.47 -9.24 -13.34
N LYS A 212 25.28 -9.35 -14.39
CA LYS A 212 26.72 -9.56 -14.24
C LYS A 212 27.30 -8.34 -13.53
N SER A 213 27.80 -8.57 -12.33
CA SER A 213 28.71 -7.63 -11.67
C SER A 213 30.06 -7.73 -12.37
N ASP A 214 30.39 -6.75 -13.16
CA ASP A 214 31.78 -6.53 -13.55
C ASP A 214 32.55 -6.05 -12.35
N SER A 215 33.35 -6.96 -11.81
CA SER A 215 34.39 -6.68 -10.84
C SER A 215 35.54 -5.99 -11.56
N ALA A 216 35.70 -4.69 -11.33
CA ALA A 216 36.96 -4.01 -11.56
C ALA A 216 37.57 -3.67 -10.20
N GLU A 217 38.58 -4.42 -9.85
CA GLU A 217 39.57 -4.01 -8.84
C GLU A 217 40.15 -2.64 -9.24
N ASN A 218 40.17 -1.69 -8.33
CA ASN A 218 41.35 -0.85 -8.18
C ASN A 218 41.46 -0.28 -6.77
N THR A 219 42.64 -0.45 -6.28
CA THR A 219 43.32 -0.16 -5.05
C THR A 219 43.27 1.31 -4.63
N GLU A 220 43.11 1.48 -3.29
CA GLU A 220 43.70 2.53 -2.42
C GLU A 220 43.80 3.99 -2.92
N ILE A 221 43.27 4.92 -2.15
CA ILE A 221 44.00 5.89 -1.32
C ILE A 221 43.02 6.70 -0.50
N MET A 222 43.12 6.64 0.81
CA MET A 222 42.58 7.67 1.70
C MET A 222 43.45 8.93 1.62
N PRO A 223 42.85 10.09 1.71
CA PRO A 223 43.43 11.13 2.55
C PRO A 223 42.47 11.70 3.60
N THR A 224 43.05 11.83 4.75
CA THR A 224 42.68 12.49 5.96
C THR A 224 42.00 13.86 5.80
N ASN A 225 40.93 14.01 6.56
CA ASN A 225 40.50 15.15 7.38
C ASN A 225 41.09 16.53 7.07
N GLN A 226 40.23 17.46 6.62
CA GLN A 226 40.37 18.87 7.02
C GLN A 226 39.01 19.59 7.03
N ASN A 227 38.65 20.04 8.23
CA ASN A 227 37.60 21.02 8.54
C ASN A 227 37.74 22.27 7.64
N LYS A 228 36.68 22.59 6.89
CA LYS A 228 36.43 23.99 6.46
C LYS A 228 35.01 24.38 6.86
N LYS A 229 34.95 25.21 7.90
CA LYS A 229 33.80 26.08 8.21
C LYS A 229 33.53 26.95 6.99
N HIS A 230 32.35 26.79 6.38
CA HIS A 230 31.80 27.82 5.51
C HIS A 230 30.83 28.65 6.32
N SER A 231 31.22 29.89 6.56
CA SER A 231 30.39 30.95 7.10
C SER A 231 29.36 31.36 6.05
N LEU A 232 28.06 31.27 6.41
CA LEU A 232 26.96 31.89 5.70
C LEU A 232 26.99 33.43 5.88
N PRO A 233 26.60 34.21 4.86
CA PRO A 233 26.57 35.66 4.97
C PRO A 233 25.47 36.10 5.94
N SER A 234 25.83 37.04 6.80
CA SER A 234 24.94 37.69 7.76
C SER A 234 23.83 38.46 7.05
N MET A 235 22.59 38.09 7.31
CA MET A 235 21.43 38.95 7.05
C MET A 235 21.24 39.97 8.17
N PRO A 236 20.70 41.17 7.90
CA PRO A 236 20.59 42.23 8.87
C PRO A 236 19.59 41.84 9.97
N ALA A 237 19.98 42.16 11.20
CA ALA A 237 19.15 42.00 12.38
C ALA A 237 17.87 42.84 12.25
N CYS A 238 16.72 42.17 12.09
CA CYS A 238 15.42 42.73 12.39
C CYS A 238 15.17 42.44 13.88
N GLY A 239 15.12 43.47 14.71
CA GLY A 239 14.82 43.32 16.10
C GLY A 239 13.39 42.80 16.29
N CYS A 240 13.28 41.60 16.78
CA CYS A 240 12.10 41.03 17.40
C CYS A 240 12.60 40.29 18.63
N ASP A 241 12.23 40.82 19.78
CA ASP A 241 12.33 40.12 21.06
C ASP A 241 11.41 38.90 20.97
N ASP A 242 11.94 37.73 20.66
CA ASP A 242 11.22 36.44 20.68
C ASP A 242 11.77 35.59 21.82
N ASP A 243 11.26 35.85 23.00
CA ASP A 243 11.12 34.86 24.06
C ASP A 243 9.95 33.92 23.68
N MET A 244 10.12 33.20 22.56
CA MET A 244 9.15 32.18 22.10
C MET A 244 9.44 30.86 22.81
N THR A 245 9.03 30.75 24.06
CA THR A 245 8.72 29.45 24.64
C THR A 245 7.65 28.80 23.77
N PRO A 246 7.85 27.58 23.24
CA PRO A 246 6.83 26.90 22.44
C PRO A 246 5.51 26.86 23.23
N GLU A 247 4.43 27.42 22.66
CA GLU A 247 3.11 27.30 23.29
C GLU A 247 2.80 25.81 23.49
N PRO A 248 2.44 25.39 24.72
CA PRO A 248 2.13 24.00 24.98
C PRO A 248 0.89 23.57 24.18
N LEU A 249 0.93 22.33 23.70
CA LEU A 249 -0.11 21.78 22.83
C LEU A 249 -0.78 20.56 23.48
N TYR A 250 -2.10 20.46 23.27
CA TYR A 250 -2.85 19.27 23.65
C TYR A 250 -2.65 18.17 22.60
N ARG A 251 -2.28 16.97 23.03
CA ARG A 251 -2.15 15.77 22.16
C ARG A 251 -2.98 14.63 22.75
N VAL A 252 -3.51 13.76 21.90
CA VAL A 252 -4.24 12.59 22.37
C VAL A 252 -3.31 11.39 22.34
N GLN A 253 -2.91 10.90 23.51
CA GLN A 253 -2.07 9.73 23.62
C GLN A 253 -2.91 8.45 23.60
N VAL A 254 -2.51 7.48 22.76
CA VAL A 254 -3.22 6.23 22.52
C VAL A 254 -2.50 5.04 23.17
N GLY A 255 -1.19 5.17 23.40
CA GLY A 255 -0.40 4.14 24.06
C GLY A 255 0.99 4.63 24.43
N ALA A 256 1.65 3.88 25.31
CA ALA A 256 3.06 4.03 25.65
C ALA A 256 3.69 2.63 25.76
N TYR A 257 4.77 2.40 25.04
CA TYR A 257 5.38 1.09 24.86
C TYR A 257 6.86 1.13 25.17
N ARG A 258 7.39 0.12 25.86
CA ARG A 258 8.84 -0.05 26.02
C ARG A 258 9.51 -0.61 24.78
N ASN A 259 8.79 -1.39 23.98
CA ASN A 259 9.28 -1.94 22.73
C ASN A 259 8.78 -1.07 21.55
N LYS A 260 9.72 -0.64 20.72
CA LYS A 260 9.44 0.20 19.54
C LYS A 260 8.49 -0.48 18.55
N ASP A 261 8.63 -1.79 18.32
CA ASP A 261 7.79 -2.53 17.37
C ASP A 261 6.31 -2.52 17.78
N ASN A 262 6.03 -2.49 19.10
CA ASN A 262 4.65 -2.37 19.60
C ASN A 262 4.08 -0.97 19.36
N ALA A 263 4.91 0.05 19.52
CA ALA A 263 4.53 1.43 19.20
C ALA A 263 4.31 1.61 17.70
N ASP A 264 5.20 1.05 16.88
CA ASP A 264 5.08 1.10 15.42
C ASP A 264 3.81 0.39 14.92
N ARG A 265 3.44 -0.76 15.51
CA ARG A 265 2.17 -1.43 15.21
C ARG A 265 0.95 -0.57 15.55
N MET A 266 0.95 0.08 16.71
CA MET A 266 -0.12 1.00 17.11
C MET A 266 -0.16 2.23 16.19
N LEU A 267 1.00 2.82 15.87
CA LEU A 267 1.12 3.92 14.93
C LEU A 267 0.52 3.55 13.57
N ASN A 268 0.93 2.40 13.02
CA ASN A 268 0.44 1.93 11.73
C ASN A 268 -1.08 1.70 11.75
N SER A 269 -1.63 1.10 12.82
CA SER A 269 -3.08 0.94 12.96
C SER A 269 -3.81 2.29 12.91
N LEU A 270 -3.29 3.29 13.59
CA LEU A 270 -3.88 4.64 13.60
C LEU A 270 -3.76 5.36 12.26
N LEU A 271 -2.60 5.24 11.59
CA LEU A 271 -2.37 5.82 10.27
C LEU A 271 -3.27 5.18 9.22
N VAL A 272 -3.42 3.86 9.25
CA VAL A 272 -4.35 3.11 8.37
C VAL A 272 -5.79 3.58 8.57
N GLU A 273 -6.19 3.93 9.79
CA GLU A 273 -7.51 4.48 10.09
C GLU A 273 -7.64 5.99 9.79
N GLY A 274 -6.58 6.60 9.25
CA GLY A 274 -6.56 8.02 8.85
C GLY A 274 -6.42 9.00 10.01
N PHE A 275 -5.86 8.56 11.13
CA PHE A 275 -5.52 9.45 12.24
C PHE A 275 -4.10 10.01 12.04
N PRO A 276 -3.87 11.32 12.28
CA PRO A 276 -2.54 11.94 12.19
C PRO A 276 -1.72 11.56 13.42
N ALA A 277 -1.26 10.30 13.46
CA ALA A 277 -0.51 9.72 14.57
C ALA A 277 1.01 9.86 14.38
N PHE A 278 1.74 9.92 15.48
CA PHE A 278 3.19 9.96 15.51
C PHE A 278 3.71 9.35 16.82
N ILE A 279 5.00 9.00 16.85
CA ILE A 279 5.66 8.48 18.04
C ILE A 279 6.63 9.53 18.57
N ILE A 280 6.62 9.72 19.90
CA ILE A 280 7.69 10.40 20.63
C ILE A 280 8.35 9.39 21.58
N TYR A 281 9.66 9.54 21.80
CA TYR A 281 10.39 8.76 22.79
C TYR A 281 10.70 9.65 23.99
N GLU A 282 10.12 9.30 25.14
CA GLU A 282 10.24 10.09 26.36
C GLU A 282 10.02 9.17 27.57
N ASP A 283 10.77 9.36 28.65
CA ASP A 283 10.71 8.57 29.90
C ASP A 283 10.84 7.04 29.65
N ASP A 284 11.75 6.64 28.76
CA ASP A 284 11.97 5.23 28.35
C ASP A 284 10.77 4.54 27.69
N TYR A 285 9.82 5.31 27.16
CA TYR A 285 8.67 4.81 26.43
C TYR A 285 8.54 5.45 25.03
N TYR A 286 8.15 4.63 24.08
CA TYR A 286 7.61 5.07 22.79
C TYR A 286 6.14 5.40 22.98
N LYS A 287 5.82 6.71 23.07
CA LYS A 287 4.47 7.22 23.27
C LYS A 287 3.83 7.49 21.91
N VAL A 288 2.72 6.79 21.62
CA VAL A 288 1.95 7.00 20.37
C VAL A 288 0.91 8.07 20.62
N GLN A 289 0.97 9.16 19.86
CA GLN A 289 0.11 10.33 20.02
C GLN A 289 -0.59 10.68 18.71
N VAL A 290 -1.75 11.33 18.80
CA VAL A 290 -2.59 11.72 17.65
C VAL A 290 -2.89 13.22 17.73
N GLY A 291 -2.50 13.92 16.67
CA GLY A 291 -2.71 15.36 16.52
C GLY A 291 -1.94 16.20 17.53
N ALA A 292 -1.90 17.50 17.28
CA ALA A 292 -1.37 18.51 18.18
C ALA A 292 -2.30 19.74 18.10
N PHE A 293 -2.93 20.12 19.19
CA PHE A 293 -4.02 21.08 19.19
C PHE A 293 -3.73 22.23 20.17
N ARG A 294 -3.88 23.47 19.73
CA ARG A 294 -3.80 24.64 20.62
C ARG A 294 -5.01 24.76 21.55
N GLN A 295 -6.16 24.19 21.14
CA GLN A 295 -7.40 24.23 21.91
C GLN A 295 -7.77 22.85 22.44
N LEU A 296 -8.02 22.76 23.75
CA LEU A 296 -8.47 21.52 24.41
C LEU A 296 -9.74 20.91 23.76
N SER A 297 -10.66 21.76 23.31
CA SER A 297 -11.90 21.32 22.65
C SER A 297 -11.65 20.48 21.40
N ASN A 298 -10.58 20.78 20.66
CA ASN A 298 -10.20 20.02 19.46
C ASN A 298 -9.54 18.68 19.82
N ALA A 299 -8.75 18.65 20.89
CA ALA A 299 -8.20 17.41 21.43
C ALA A 299 -9.32 16.48 21.95
N ILE A 300 -10.32 17.04 22.64
CA ILE A 300 -11.51 16.26 23.10
C ILE A 300 -12.28 15.68 21.92
N LYS A 301 -12.51 16.44 20.86
CA LYS A 301 -13.16 15.92 19.64
C LYS A 301 -12.36 14.77 19.01
N MET A 302 -11.04 14.88 18.97
CA MET A 302 -10.17 13.83 18.48
C MET A 302 -10.20 12.59 19.38
N GLU A 303 -10.15 12.79 20.71
CA GLU A 303 -10.29 11.71 21.69
C GLU A 303 -11.62 10.95 21.53
N GLN A 304 -12.72 11.67 21.43
CA GLN A 304 -14.04 11.07 21.19
C GLN A 304 -14.10 10.29 19.88
N LYS A 305 -13.43 10.79 18.84
CA LYS A 305 -13.33 10.09 17.57
C LYS A 305 -12.56 8.79 17.72
N LEU A 306 -11.40 8.80 18.37
CA LEU A 306 -10.57 7.63 18.63
C LEU A 306 -11.30 6.58 19.49
N ARG A 307 -12.03 7.01 20.52
CA ARG A 307 -12.85 6.10 21.35
C ARG A 307 -13.94 5.37 20.57
N LYS A 308 -14.53 6.00 19.54
CA LYS A 308 -15.48 5.31 18.63
C LYS A 308 -14.82 4.16 17.85
N PHE A 309 -13.52 4.26 17.63
CA PHE A 309 -12.69 3.21 17.03
C PHE A 309 -12.13 2.22 18.08
N ARG A 310 -12.58 2.31 19.33
CA ARG A 310 -12.21 1.45 20.47
C ARG A 310 -10.75 1.61 20.94
N TYR A 311 -10.10 2.73 20.63
CA TYR A 311 -8.81 3.05 21.21
C TYR A 311 -8.98 3.57 22.65
N SER A 312 -8.11 3.09 23.56
CA SER A 312 -7.93 3.71 24.87
C SER A 312 -7.14 5.00 24.70
N THR A 313 -7.64 6.10 25.24
CA THR A 313 -7.07 7.42 24.98
C THR A 313 -7.06 8.28 26.25
N TYR A 314 -6.06 9.15 26.34
CA TYR A 314 -6.05 10.28 27.27
C TYR A 314 -5.38 11.49 26.65
N ILE A 315 -5.75 12.69 27.10
CA ILE A 315 -5.18 13.94 26.59
C ILE A 315 -3.98 14.32 27.44
N VAL A 316 -2.85 14.56 26.77
CA VAL A 316 -1.63 15.12 27.36
C VAL A 316 -1.46 16.59 26.94
N TYR A 317 -0.83 17.36 27.80
CA TYR A 317 -0.56 18.78 27.59
C TYR A 317 0.93 19.01 27.82
N SER A 318 1.65 19.42 26.82
CA SER A 318 3.11 19.63 26.90
C SER A 318 3.58 20.65 25.86
#